data_072512ec2fbb8539a9a7f382b8a113d8
#
_entry.id   072512ec2fbb8539a9a7f382b8a113d8
#
_cell.length_a   1.000
_cell.length_b   1.000
_cell.length_c   1.000
_cell.angle_alpha   90.00
_cell.angle_beta   90.00
_cell.angle_gamma   90.00
#
_symmetry.space_group_name_H-M   'P 1'
#
loop_
_entity.id
_entity.type
_entity.pdbx_description
1 polymer ?
#
loop_
_entity_poly.entity_id
_entity_poly.type
_entity_poly.pdbx_seq_one_letter_code
_entity_poly.pdbx_strand_id
1 'polypeptide(L)'
;MPFFAGARLDPAALSITGIDPHHPLRPALPERDALQRVFRVIRHAVRAHGCRRAILVGHNAAFDLAFLNVAIARCAVKRNPFHPFSCFDTATLAGAALGQTVLAKAVTVAGLEWDPGRAHNARYDAERSADVFCLVCNRLRDSHQAAEERARALGWWSAAAEPAAEEPDAEEPPLETDFPSP
;
A
#
# COMPACT_ATOMS: atom_id res chain seq x y z
N MET A 1 3.18 -23.07 -10.02
CA MET A 1 3.35 -23.25 -8.58
C MET A 1 3.35 -21.88 -7.93
N PRO A 2 2.43 -21.56 -7.03
CA PRO A 2 2.30 -20.22 -6.46
C PRO A 2 3.31 -19.89 -5.36
N PHE A 3 4.16 -20.84 -4.97
CA PHE A 3 5.11 -20.65 -3.87
C PHE A 3 6.55 -20.62 -4.39
N PHE A 4 7.38 -19.78 -3.77
CA PHE A 4 8.82 -19.80 -4.00
C PHE A 4 9.44 -21.02 -3.31
N ALA A 5 10.60 -21.47 -3.79
CA ALA A 5 11.32 -22.59 -3.20
C ALA A 5 11.67 -22.31 -1.72
N GLY A 6 11.32 -23.22 -0.83
CA GLY A 6 11.51 -23.07 0.62
C GLY A 6 10.43 -22.28 1.36
N ALA A 7 9.33 -21.90 0.70
CA ALA A 7 8.20 -21.28 1.37
C ALA A 7 7.64 -22.21 2.47
N ARG A 8 7.47 -21.66 3.67
CA ARG A 8 6.81 -22.35 4.78
C ARG A 8 5.41 -21.79 4.94
N LEU A 9 4.43 -22.67 4.98
CA LEU A 9 3.04 -22.33 5.22
C LEU A 9 2.77 -22.47 6.72
N ASP A 10 2.38 -21.37 7.35
CA ASP A 10 1.99 -21.37 8.76
C ASP A 10 0.49 -21.71 8.86
N PRO A 11 0.11 -22.85 9.49
CA PRO A 11 -1.28 -23.24 9.65
C PRO A 11 -2.13 -22.21 10.40
N ALA A 12 -1.55 -21.51 11.38
CA ALA A 12 -2.26 -20.47 12.12
C ALA A 12 -2.58 -19.27 11.22
N ALA A 13 -1.63 -18.82 10.39
CA ALA A 13 -1.85 -17.76 9.43
C ALA A 13 -2.89 -18.15 8.37
N LEU A 14 -2.85 -19.38 7.87
CA LEU A 14 -3.84 -19.88 6.91
C LEU A 14 -5.25 -19.94 7.52
N SER A 15 -5.37 -20.33 8.78
CA SER A 15 -6.64 -20.35 9.51
C SER A 15 -7.24 -18.93 9.65
N ILE A 16 -6.42 -17.92 9.88
CA ILE A 16 -6.86 -16.53 10.01
C ILE A 16 -7.28 -15.96 8.65
N THR A 17 -6.48 -16.18 7.61
CA THR A 17 -6.74 -15.60 6.29
C THR A 17 -7.80 -16.35 5.49
N GLY A 18 -8.10 -17.61 5.86
CA GLY A 18 -9.02 -18.49 5.13
C GLY A 18 -8.50 -18.90 3.74
N ILE A 19 -7.22 -18.66 3.44
CA ILE A 19 -6.65 -19.00 2.13
C ILE A 19 -6.32 -20.49 2.08
N ASP A 20 -6.94 -21.21 1.13
CA ASP A 20 -6.49 -22.54 0.74
C ASP A 20 -5.39 -22.43 -0.32
N PRO A 21 -4.11 -22.66 0.06
CA PRO A 21 -3.01 -22.53 -0.86
C PRO A 21 -2.97 -23.61 -1.95
N HIS A 22 -3.70 -24.70 -1.78
CA HIS A 22 -3.72 -25.85 -2.68
C HIS A 22 -5.01 -25.93 -3.52
N HIS A 23 -5.93 -24.97 -3.37
CA HIS A 23 -7.18 -24.93 -4.11
C HIS A 23 -6.92 -24.95 -5.63
N PRO A 24 -7.51 -25.90 -6.38
CA PRO A 24 -7.19 -26.11 -7.81
C PRO A 24 -7.57 -24.90 -8.70
N LEU A 25 -8.57 -24.12 -8.30
CA LEU A 25 -9.04 -22.92 -9.02
C LEU A 25 -8.47 -21.62 -8.44
N ARG A 26 -7.44 -21.69 -7.61
CA ARG A 26 -6.82 -20.48 -7.05
C ARG A 26 -6.15 -19.66 -8.15
N PRO A 27 -6.58 -18.43 -8.42
CA PRO A 27 -5.98 -17.57 -9.46
C PRO A 27 -4.67 -16.95 -8.98
N ALA A 28 -3.67 -17.79 -8.69
CA ALA A 28 -2.38 -17.34 -8.19
C ALA A 28 -1.38 -17.16 -9.33
N LEU A 29 -0.78 -15.99 -9.41
CA LEU A 29 0.33 -15.69 -10.29
C LEU A 29 1.67 -16.08 -9.65
N PRO A 30 2.72 -16.34 -10.44
CA PRO A 30 4.08 -16.35 -9.93
C PRO A 30 4.38 -15.03 -9.21
N GLU A 31 5.14 -15.09 -8.10
CA GLU A 31 5.38 -13.94 -7.24
C GLU A 31 5.94 -12.72 -7.99
N ARG A 32 6.88 -12.96 -8.92
CA ARG A 32 7.46 -11.90 -9.75
C ARG A 32 6.41 -11.22 -10.63
N ASP A 33 5.54 -12.00 -11.26
CA ASP A 33 4.51 -11.48 -12.17
C ASP A 33 3.47 -10.69 -11.39
N ALA A 34 3.07 -11.18 -10.21
CA ALA A 34 2.18 -10.48 -9.31
C ALA A 34 2.75 -9.11 -8.88
N LEU A 35 4.04 -9.08 -8.46
CA LEU A 35 4.72 -7.83 -8.11
C LEU A 35 4.79 -6.86 -9.29
N GLN A 36 5.17 -7.34 -10.47
CA GLN A 36 5.26 -6.50 -11.66
C GLN A 36 3.91 -5.91 -12.05
N ARG A 37 2.83 -6.71 -11.97
CA ARG A 37 1.46 -6.24 -12.27
C ARG A 37 1.03 -5.13 -11.32
N VAL A 38 1.23 -5.33 -10.00
CA VAL A 38 0.92 -4.30 -8.99
C VAL A 38 1.77 -3.06 -9.19
N PHE A 39 3.08 -3.21 -9.39
CA PHE A 39 4.00 -2.08 -9.54
C PHE A 39 3.74 -1.28 -10.81
N ARG A 40 3.25 -1.90 -11.89
CA ARG A 40 2.86 -1.19 -13.11
C ARG A 40 1.76 -0.17 -12.81
N VAL A 41 0.71 -0.57 -12.10
CA VAL A 41 -0.40 0.32 -11.73
C VAL A 41 0.10 1.48 -10.88
N ILE A 42 0.95 1.17 -9.89
CA ILE A 42 1.50 2.20 -8.99
C ILE A 42 2.42 3.16 -9.73
N ARG A 43 3.33 2.67 -10.60
CA ARG A 43 4.19 3.53 -11.43
C ARG A 43 3.38 4.44 -12.35
N HIS A 44 2.30 3.91 -12.93
CA HIS A 44 1.40 4.74 -13.72
C HIS A 44 0.80 5.89 -12.90
N ALA A 45 0.28 5.61 -11.71
CA ALA A 45 -0.25 6.62 -10.81
C ALA A 45 0.82 7.63 -10.36
N VAL A 46 2.02 7.17 -10.00
CA VAL A 46 3.15 8.04 -9.63
C VAL A 46 3.48 9.02 -10.76
N ARG A 47 3.54 8.55 -12.02
CA ARG A 47 3.78 9.41 -13.19
C ARG A 47 2.63 10.37 -13.45
N ALA A 48 1.39 9.88 -13.43
CA ALA A 48 0.20 10.70 -13.69
C ALA A 48 0.07 11.88 -12.71
N HIS A 49 0.56 11.72 -11.50
CA HIS A 49 0.52 12.78 -10.47
C HIS A 49 1.83 13.55 -10.31
N GLY A 50 2.81 13.38 -11.20
CA GLY A 50 4.10 14.08 -11.13
C GLY A 50 4.91 13.74 -9.87
N CYS A 51 4.66 12.60 -9.26
CA CYS A 51 5.35 12.16 -8.05
C CYS A 51 6.63 11.38 -8.39
N ARG A 52 7.59 11.39 -7.47
CA ARG A 52 8.84 10.62 -7.63
C ARG A 52 8.70 9.18 -7.17
N ARG A 53 7.91 8.93 -6.13
CA ARG A 53 7.72 7.62 -5.49
C ARG A 53 6.36 7.52 -4.85
N ALA A 54 5.88 6.31 -4.67
CA ALA A 54 4.76 6.00 -3.81
C ALA A 54 5.22 5.82 -2.35
N ILE A 55 4.37 6.19 -1.41
CA ILE A 55 4.55 5.86 0.01
C ILE A 55 3.50 4.81 0.37
N LEU A 56 3.94 3.68 0.93
CA LEU A 56 3.04 2.63 1.38
C LEU A 56 2.21 3.13 2.56
N VAL A 57 0.91 2.91 2.50
CA VAL A 57 -0.02 3.16 3.61
C VAL A 57 -0.57 1.82 4.09
N GLY A 58 -0.57 1.57 5.37
CA GLY A 58 -1.12 0.35 5.95
C GLY A 58 -1.31 0.45 7.45
N HIS A 59 -2.00 -0.52 8.03
CA HIS A 59 -2.15 -0.62 9.48
C HIS A 59 -1.06 -1.55 10.03
N ASN A 60 -0.06 -0.99 10.72
CA ASN A 60 1.24 -1.60 10.98
C ASN A 60 2.08 -1.76 9.70
N ALA A 61 2.10 -0.72 8.88
CA ALA A 61 2.64 -0.73 7.51
C ALA A 61 4.10 -1.16 7.39
N ALA A 62 4.90 -1.04 8.44
CA ALA A 62 6.28 -1.52 8.46
C ALA A 62 6.37 -3.03 8.24
N PHE A 63 5.38 -3.80 8.72
CA PHE A 63 5.28 -5.24 8.50
C PHE A 63 5.11 -5.55 7.02
N ASP A 64 4.13 -4.90 6.35
CA ASP A 64 3.86 -5.11 4.93
C ASP A 64 5.06 -4.69 4.07
N LEU A 65 5.68 -3.55 4.41
CA LEU A 65 6.86 -3.05 3.70
C LEU A 65 8.04 -4.01 3.81
N ALA A 66 8.23 -4.65 4.97
CA ALA A 66 9.29 -5.64 5.16
C ALA A 66 9.08 -6.87 4.26
N PHE A 67 7.86 -7.42 4.22
CA PHE A 67 7.53 -8.53 3.33
C PHE A 67 7.69 -8.16 1.86
N LEU A 68 7.22 -6.97 1.47
CA LEU A 68 7.36 -6.46 0.11
C LEU A 68 8.83 -6.36 -0.30
N ASN A 69 9.69 -5.78 0.54
CA ASN A 69 11.12 -5.64 0.27
C ASN A 69 11.82 -6.99 0.11
N VAL A 70 11.48 -7.98 0.95
CA VAL A 70 12.02 -9.33 0.83
C VAL A 70 11.56 -10.01 -0.48
N ALA A 71 10.30 -9.86 -0.86
CA ALA A 71 9.78 -10.38 -2.12
C ALA A 71 10.44 -9.72 -3.33
N ILE A 72 10.63 -8.40 -3.31
CA ILE A 72 11.34 -7.63 -4.35
C ILE A 72 12.77 -8.15 -4.53
N ALA A 73 13.49 -8.33 -3.42
CA ALA A 73 14.87 -8.84 -3.45
C ALA A 73 14.93 -10.26 -4.00
N ARG A 74 14.05 -11.15 -3.54
CA ARG A 74 13.97 -12.55 -3.99
C ARG A 74 13.65 -12.66 -5.48
N CYS A 75 12.75 -11.82 -5.97
CA CYS A 75 12.34 -11.80 -7.38
C CYS A 75 13.26 -10.96 -8.27
N ALA A 76 14.29 -10.31 -7.70
CA ALA A 76 15.18 -9.40 -8.42
C ALA A 76 14.42 -8.30 -9.22
N VAL A 77 13.35 -7.75 -8.63
CA VAL A 77 12.58 -6.67 -9.25
C VAL A 77 13.33 -5.36 -9.10
N LYS A 78 13.76 -4.77 -10.22
CA LYS A 78 14.63 -3.58 -10.22
C LYS A 78 13.90 -2.24 -10.04
N ARG A 79 12.63 -2.17 -10.44
CA ARG A 79 11.85 -0.91 -10.53
C ARG A 79 10.76 -0.86 -9.46
N ASN A 80 11.20 -0.81 -8.19
CA ASN A 80 10.30 -0.65 -7.06
C ASN A 80 9.74 0.78 -7.01
N PRO A 81 8.41 0.98 -7.14
CA PRO A 81 7.81 2.33 -7.09
C PRO A 81 7.73 2.91 -5.69
N PHE A 82 7.87 2.08 -4.65
CA PHE A 82 7.74 2.52 -3.27
C PHE A 82 9.02 3.14 -2.72
N HIS A 83 8.85 4.03 -1.76
CA HIS A 83 9.96 4.48 -0.93
C HIS A 83 10.52 3.29 -0.13
N PRO A 84 11.86 3.12 -0.07
CA PRO A 84 12.46 1.89 0.47
C PRO A 84 12.22 1.66 1.97
N PHE A 85 11.99 2.72 2.74
CA PHE A 85 11.83 2.65 4.20
C PHE A 85 10.73 3.56 4.77
N SER A 86 10.19 4.53 3.99
CA SER A 86 9.11 5.38 4.49
C SER A 86 7.76 4.72 4.21
N CYS A 87 6.93 4.68 5.23
CA CYS A 87 5.53 4.28 5.13
C CYS A 87 4.68 5.18 6.04
N PHE A 88 3.40 5.28 5.73
CA PHE A 88 2.41 5.87 6.63
C PHE A 88 1.70 4.75 7.38
N ASP A 89 1.89 4.73 8.69
CA ASP A 89 1.28 3.73 9.56
C ASP A 89 -0.02 4.27 10.17
N THR A 90 -1.14 3.69 9.76
CA THR A 90 -2.46 4.10 10.25
C THR A 90 -2.70 3.69 11.71
N ALA A 91 -1.97 2.72 12.27
CA ALA A 91 -2.04 2.42 13.69
C ALA A 91 -1.47 3.58 14.52
N THR A 92 -0.32 4.13 14.09
CA THR A 92 0.27 5.31 14.71
C THR A 92 -0.61 6.55 14.54
N LEU A 93 -1.10 6.80 13.33
CA LEU A 93 -1.97 7.95 13.04
C LEU A 93 -3.28 7.88 13.83
N ALA A 94 -3.93 6.73 13.88
CA ALA A 94 -5.16 6.53 14.64
C ALA A 94 -4.90 6.58 16.15
N GLY A 95 -3.77 6.07 16.62
CA GLY A 95 -3.34 6.21 18.00
C GLY A 95 -3.25 7.67 18.42
N ALA A 96 -2.60 8.51 17.60
CA ALA A 96 -2.43 9.93 17.87
C ALA A 96 -3.75 10.74 17.73
N ALA A 97 -4.55 10.45 16.70
CA ALA A 97 -5.74 11.26 16.37
C ALA A 97 -7.05 10.78 17.01
N LEU A 98 -7.15 9.48 17.34
CA LEU A 98 -8.38 8.81 17.78
C LEU A 98 -8.21 8.04 19.10
N GLY A 99 -6.99 7.92 19.63
CA GLY A 99 -6.69 7.16 20.84
C GLY A 99 -6.81 5.64 20.67
N GLN A 100 -6.76 5.12 19.42
CA GLN A 100 -6.96 3.72 19.12
C GLN A 100 -5.91 3.22 18.12
N THR A 101 -5.29 2.07 18.44
CA THR A 101 -4.25 1.45 17.59
C THR A 101 -4.70 0.13 16.94
N VAL A 102 -5.89 -0.35 17.26
CA VAL A 102 -6.49 -1.55 16.65
C VAL A 102 -7.43 -1.10 15.53
N LEU A 103 -7.28 -1.63 14.32
CA LEU A 103 -8.02 -1.16 13.14
C LEU A 103 -9.54 -1.12 13.36
N ALA A 104 -10.14 -2.21 13.86
CA ALA A 104 -11.56 -2.27 14.12
C ALA A 104 -12.04 -1.16 15.07
N LYS A 105 -11.27 -0.91 16.14
CA LYS A 105 -11.58 0.16 17.11
C LYS A 105 -11.38 1.54 16.52
N ALA A 106 -10.30 1.75 15.75
CA ALA A 106 -10.02 3.00 15.08
C ALA A 106 -11.12 3.37 14.08
N VAL A 107 -11.56 2.42 13.25
CA VAL A 107 -12.66 2.57 12.30
C VAL A 107 -13.94 2.95 13.02
N THR A 108 -14.31 2.22 14.10
CA THR A 108 -15.52 2.50 14.88
C THR A 108 -15.49 3.89 15.55
N VAL A 109 -14.37 4.25 16.19
CA VAL A 109 -14.21 5.57 16.84
C VAL A 109 -14.17 6.70 15.80
N ALA A 110 -13.69 6.42 14.60
CA ALA A 110 -13.74 7.37 13.48
C ALA A 110 -15.16 7.65 12.98
N GLY A 111 -16.16 6.88 13.40
CA GLY A 111 -17.54 6.95 12.91
C GLY A 111 -17.72 6.26 11.55
N LEU A 112 -16.80 5.37 11.18
CA LEU A 112 -16.85 4.59 9.94
C LEU A 112 -17.47 3.21 10.21
N GLU A 113 -18.00 2.60 9.16
CA GLU A 113 -18.61 1.29 9.25
C GLU A 113 -17.54 0.18 9.38
N TRP A 114 -17.74 -0.73 10.34
CA TRP A 114 -16.92 -1.92 10.55
C TRP A 114 -17.79 -3.18 10.51
N ASP A 115 -17.45 -4.10 9.63
CA ASP A 115 -18.07 -5.41 9.53
C ASP A 115 -17.14 -6.51 10.08
N PRO A 116 -17.43 -7.06 11.28
CA PRO A 116 -16.60 -8.11 11.86
C PRO A 116 -16.53 -9.39 11.01
N GLY A 117 -17.56 -9.66 10.20
CA GLY A 117 -17.60 -10.82 9.31
C GLY A 117 -16.64 -10.72 8.13
N ARG A 118 -16.14 -9.52 7.84
CA ARG A 118 -15.16 -9.26 6.78
C ARG A 118 -13.74 -9.01 7.32
N ALA A 119 -13.57 -8.99 8.63
CA ALA A 119 -12.26 -8.82 9.25
C ALA A 119 -11.28 -9.90 8.75
N HIS A 120 -10.00 -9.53 8.60
CA HIS A 120 -8.92 -10.35 8.03
C HIS A 120 -9.05 -10.67 6.53
N ASN A 121 -10.04 -10.08 5.84
CA ASN A 121 -10.00 -10.02 4.39
C ASN A 121 -9.06 -8.90 3.96
N ALA A 122 -8.00 -9.24 3.22
CA ALA A 122 -6.94 -8.30 2.85
C ALA A 122 -7.46 -7.04 2.13
N ARG A 123 -8.45 -7.19 1.24
CA ARG A 123 -9.06 -6.05 0.54
C ARG A 123 -9.84 -5.16 1.51
N TYR A 124 -10.67 -5.77 2.36
CA TYR A 124 -11.49 -5.03 3.32
C TYR A 124 -10.62 -4.26 4.32
N ASP A 125 -9.61 -4.92 4.88
CA ASP A 125 -8.70 -4.29 5.85
C ASP A 125 -7.90 -3.15 5.19
N ALA A 126 -7.49 -3.30 3.93
CA ALA A 126 -6.83 -2.25 3.17
C ALA A 126 -7.76 -1.05 2.91
N GLU A 127 -9.02 -1.27 2.52
CA GLU A 127 -10.04 -0.24 2.35
C GLU A 127 -10.25 0.52 3.66
N ARG A 128 -10.45 -0.18 4.78
CA ARG A 128 -10.63 0.45 6.10
C ARG A 128 -9.38 1.23 6.55
N SER A 129 -8.19 0.71 6.28
CA SER A 129 -6.94 1.44 6.55
C SER A 129 -6.85 2.73 5.73
N ALA A 130 -7.24 2.69 4.45
CA ALA A 130 -7.29 3.86 3.59
C ALA A 130 -8.29 4.91 4.10
N ASP A 131 -9.48 4.48 4.54
CA ASP A 131 -10.49 5.37 5.09
C ASP A 131 -10.00 6.10 6.35
N VAL A 132 -9.37 5.36 7.28
CA VAL A 132 -8.77 5.95 8.49
C VAL A 132 -7.66 6.95 8.11
N PHE A 133 -6.80 6.58 7.15
CA PHE A 133 -5.74 7.45 6.65
C PHE A 133 -6.30 8.75 6.09
N CYS A 134 -7.26 8.66 5.17
CA CYS A 134 -7.88 9.82 4.54
C CYS A 134 -8.61 10.72 5.57
N LEU A 135 -9.30 10.11 6.53
CA LEU A 135 -9.98 10.87 7.59
C LEU A 135 -8.97 11.66 8.43
N VAL A 136 -7.88 11.03 8.86
CA VAL A 136 -6.86 11.72 9.67
C VAL A 136 -6.17 12.81 8.86
N CYS A 137 -5.78 12.54 7.62
CA CYS A 137 -5.17 13.54 6.73
C CYS A 137 -6.10 14.73 6.49
N ASN A 138 -7.40 14.49 6.29
CA ASN A 138 -8.38 15.57 6.12
C ASN A 138 -8.54 16.43 7.38
N ARG A 139 -8.48 15.82 8.56
CA ARG A 139 -8.50 16.58 9.84
C ARG A 139 -7.24 17.43 10.05
N LEU A 140 -6.10 16.99 9.52
CA LEU A 140 -4.82 17.68 9.65
C LEU A 140 -4.53 18.65 8.49
N ARG A 141 -5.47 18.85 7.56
CA ARG A 141 -5.26 19.61 6.32
C ARG A 141 -4.69 21.00 6.56
N ASP A 142 -5.30 21.78 7.47
CA ASP A 142 -4.88 23.16 7.73
C ASP A 142 -3.47 23.21 8.35
N SER A 143 -3.19 22.27 9.27
CA SER A 143 -1.85 22.14 9.88
C SER A 143 -0.80 21.76 8.85
N HIS A 144 -1.16 20.88 7.92
CA HIS A 144 -0.27 20.46 6.83
C HIS A 144 0.00 21.65 5.90
N GLN A 145 -1.01 22.39 5.49
CA GLN A 145 -0.87 23.56 4.63
C GLN A 145 0.03 24.62 5.26
N ALA A 146 -0.16 24.94 6.54
CA ALA A 146 0.70 25.87 7.26
C ALA A 146 2.17 25.39 7.34
N ALA A 147 2.38 24.07 7.48
CA ALA A 147 3.73 23.49 7.46
C ALA A 147 4.38 23.57 6.08
N GLU A 148 3.62 23.34 5.00
CA GLU A 148 4.09 23.52 3.62
C GLU A 148 4.51 24.96 3.34
N GLU A 149 3.70 25.94 3.72
CA GLU A 149 4.01 27.36 3.55
C GLU A 149 5.32 27.73 4.24
N ARG A 150 5.52 27.23 5.47
CA ARG A 150 6.76 27.42 6.22
C ARG A 150 7.94 26.75 5.53
N ALA A 151 7.79 25.52 5.04
CA ALA A 151 8.85 24.81 4.34
C ALA A 151 9.26 25.52 3.04
N ARG A 152 8.30 26.11 2.31
CA ARG A 152 8.57 26.96 1.13
C ARG A 152 9.33 28.21 1.51
N ALA A 153 8.94 28.90 2.58
CA ALA A 153 9.64 30.09 3.07
C ALA A 153 11.09 29.80 3.50
N LEU A 154 11.37 28.58 3.97
CA LEU A 154 12.70 28.12 4.33
C LEU A 154 13.52 27.58 3.12
N GLY A 155 12.94 27.58 1.92
CA GLY A 155 13.58 27.03 0.74
C GLY A 155 13.73 25.49 0.74
N TRP A 156 13.03 24.78 1.64
CA TRP A 156 13.08 23.33 1.73
C TRP A 156 12.11 22.65 0.75
N TRP A 157 11.13 23.40 0.28
CA TRP A 157 10.17 22.95 -0.71
C TRP A 157 10.53 23.56 -2.07
N SER A 158 11.31 22.86 -2.87
CA SER A 158 11.39 23.17 -4.28
C SER A 158 10.13 22.63 -4.97
N ALA A 159 9.51 23.44 -5.83
CA ALA A 159 8.56 22.90 -6.81
C ALA A 159 9.19 21.65 -7.44
N ALA A 160 8.42 20.58 -7.57
CA ALA A 160 8.91 19.28 -7.99
C ALA A 160 9.94 19.46 -9.10
N ALA A 161 11.19 19.07 -8.84
CA ALA A 161 12.15 18.92 -9.92
C ALA A 161 11.48 18.04 -10.97
N GLU A 162 11.51 18.48 -12.23
CA GLU A 162 10.94 17.71 -13.33
C GLU A 162 11.29 16.25 -13.14
N PRO A 163 10.31 15.33 -13.25
CA PRO A 163 10.58 13.90 -13.10
C PRO A 163 11.75 13.59 -14.03
N ALA A 164 12.83 13.03 -13.47
CA ALA A 164 13.94 12.58 -14.28
C ALA A 164 13.32 11.74 -15.40
N ALA A 165 13.62 12.09 -16.66
CA ALA A 165 13.14 11.36 -17.82
C ALA A 165 13.63 9.92 -17.70
N GLU A 166 12.81 9.07 -17.03
CA GLU A 166 13.02 7.63 -17.08
C GLU A 166 12.64 7.20 -18.49
N GLU A 167 13.53 6.45 -19.12
CA GLU A 167 13.25 5.85 -20.41
C GLU A 167 11.88 5.21 -20.43
N PRO A 168 11.07 5.41 -21.48
CA PRO A 168 9.75 4.80 -21.57
C PRO A 168 9.86 3.30 -21.40
N ASP A 169 8.90 2.70 -20.71
CA ASP A 169 8.76 1.24 -20.58
C ASP A 169 8.55 0.63 -21.96
N ALA A 170 9.64 0.32 -22.65
CA ALA A 170 9.65 -0.03 -24.07
C ALA A 170 8.91 -1.35 -24.42
N GLU A 171 8.41 -2.09 -23.43
CA GLU A 171 7.80 -3.41 -23.65
C GLU A 171 6.60 -3.76 -22.73
N GLU A 172 5.90 -2.78 -22.18
CA GLU A 172 4.70 -3.13 -21.40
C GLU A 172 3.44 -3.06 -22.28
N PRO A 173 2.69 -4.17 -22.47
CA PRO A 173 1.42 -4.14 -23.17
C PRO A 173 0.41 -3.22 -22.45
N PRO A 174 -0.60 -2.67 -23.15
CA PRO A 174 -1.59 -1.80 -22.56
C PRO A 174 -2.27 -2.44 -21.34
N LEU A 175 -2.59 -1.62 -20.34
CA LEU A 175 -3.35 -2.07 -19.16
C LEU A 175 -4.73 -2.55 -19.63
N GLU A 176 -4.96 -3.85 -19.68
CA GLU A 176 -6.31 -4.39 -19.71
C GLU A 176 -6.95 -4.11 -18.35
N THR A 177 -7.93 -3.21 -18.36
CA THR A 177 -8.67 -2.77 -17.17
C THR A 177 -9.78 -3.77 -16.83
N ASP A 178 -9.45 -5.04 -16.70
CA ASP A 178 -10.35 -6.06 -16.16
C ASP A 178 -10.32 -6.07 -14.62
N PHE A 179 -10.63 -4.93 -14.02
CA PHE A 179 -11.15 -4.95 -12.66
C PHE A 179 -12.67 -4.99 -12.77
N PRO A 180 -13.34 -5.99 -12.22
CA PRO A 180 -14.79 -5.96 -12.13
C PRO A 180 -15.19 -4.70 -11.36
N SER A 181 -16.06 -3.91 -11.98
CA SER A 181 -16.71 -2.77 -11.34
C SER A 181 -17.40 -3.21 -10.06
N PRO A 182 -17.47 -2.32 -9.04
CA PRO A 182 -18.02 -2.62 -7.73
C PRO A 182 -19.46 -3.11 -7.75
#